data_889dc1b757db2886ee6955e24529799f
#
_entry.id   889dc1b757db2886ee6955e24529799f
#
_cell.length_a   1.000
_cell.length_b   1.000
_cell.length_c   1.000
_cell.angle_alpha   90.00
_cell.angle_beta   90.00
_cell.angle_gamma   90.00
#
_symmetry.space_group_name_H-M   'P 1'
#
loop_
_entity.id
_entity.type
_entity.pdbx_description
1 polymer ?
#
loop_
_entity_poly.entity_id
_entity_poly.type
_entity_poly.pdbx_seq_one_letter_code
_entity_poly.pdbx_strand_id
1 'polypeptide(L)'
;LRGVSVYCYGLPFYAGWGLTVDAHACVRRQVKLSLDELVYGALVAYPLYMLPQGIGFVQVEQAIHELIKQRHNQPTISQKALGFSAGLRANVLRWRKKLWP
;
A
#
# COMPACT_ATOMS: atom_id res chain seq x y z
N LEU A 1 16.87 7.21 -1.08
CA LEU A 1 17.37 6.43 -2.23
C LEU A 1 18.68 5.78 -1.84
N ARG A 2 18.72 4.45 -1.84
CA ARG A 2 19.84 3.69 -1.28
C ARG A 2 20.94 3.39 -2.31
N GLY A 3 20.84 3.92 -3.55
CA GLY A 3 21.81 3.69 -4.62
C GLY A 3 22.01 2.22 -5.02
N VAL A 4 20.98 1.38 -4.80
CA VAL A 4 21.03 -0.06 -5.11
C VAL A 4 20.58 -0.28 -6.55
N SER A 5 21.34 -1.07 -7.32
CA SER A 5 20.95 -1.49 -8.66
C SER A 5 19.80 -2.49 -8.60
N VAL A 6 18.76 -2.26 -9.39
CA VAL A 6 17.58 -3.13 -9.47
C VAL A 6 17.56 -3.86 -10.79
N TYR A 7 17.52 -5.19 -10.74
CA TYR A 7 17.44 -6.07 -11.91
C TYR A 7 16.01 -6.59 -12.05
N CYS A 8 15.40 -6.37 -13.22
CA CYS A 8 14.02 -6.76 -13.52
C CYS A 8 14.01 -7.88 -14.56
N TYR A 9 13.44 -9.02 -14.20
CA TYR A 9 13.22 -10.16 -15.10
C TYR A 9 11.84 -10.16 -15.76
N GLY A 10 10.93 -9.31 -15.28
CA GLY A 10 9.61 -9.05 -15.84
C GLY A 10 9.47 -7.59 -16.29
N LEU A 11 8.25 -7.14 -16.52
CA LEU A 11 7.93 -5.77 -16.93
C LEU A 11 7.04 -5.08 -15.89
N PRO A 12 7.52 -4.88 -14.64
CA PRO A 12 6.80 -4.07 -13.66
C PRO A 12 6.65 -2.62 -14.15
N PHE A 13 5.81 -1.84 -13.48
CA PHE A 13 5.52 -0.46 -13.92
C PHE A 13 6.75 0.47 -13.94
N TYR A 14 7.73 0.18 -13.11
CA TYR A 14 8.99 0.95 -12.99
C TYR A 14 10.11 0.49 -13.94
N ALA A 15 9.96 -0.65 -14.63
CA ALA A 15 10.94 -1.15 -15.60
C ALA A 15 10.80 -0.46 -16.98
N GLY A 16 11.88 -0.40 -17.72
CA GLY A 16 11.89 0.14 -19.09
C GLY A 16 11.99 1.66 -19.20
N TRP A 17 12.22 2.37 -18.07
CA TRP A 17 12.37 3.83 -18.06
C TRP A 17 13.82 4.31 -17.89
N GLY A 18 14.78 3.39 -17.93
CA GLY A 18 16.20 3.68 -17.77
C GLY A 18 16.68 3.76 -16.30
N LEU A 19 15.81 3.41 -15.34
CA LEU A 19 16.13 3.41 -13.91
C LEU A 19 16.55 2.02 -13.40
N THR A 20 16.27 0.96 -14.16
CA THR A 20 16.53 -0.43 -13.81
C THR A 20 17.31 -1.13 -14.90
N VAL A 21 17.92 -2.26 -14.56
CA VAL A 21 18.54 -3.18 -15.53
C VAL A 21 17.48 -4.22 -15.90
N ASP A 22 16.98 -4.15 -17.12
CA ASP A 22 15.83 -4.93 -17.55
C ASP A 22 16.26 -6.08 -18.46
N ALA A 23 15.79 -7.31 -18.16
CA ALA A 23 16.03 -8.48 -19.00
C ALA A 23 15.21 -8.45 -20.31
N HIS A 24 14.09 -7.75 -20.31
CA HIS A 24 13.21 -7.62 -21.45
C HIS A 24 12.97 -6.14 -21.80
N ALA A 25 13.13 -5.80 -23.09
CA ALA A 25 12.81 -4.47 -23.58
C ALA A 25 11.29 -4.26 -23.69
N CYS A 26 10.82 -3.10 -23.26
CA CYS A 26 9.42 -2.71 -23.42
C CYS A 26 9.30 -1.71 -24.59
N VAL A 27 8.74 -2.13 -25.70
CA VAL A 27 8.58 -1.30 -26.91
C VAL A 27 7.78 -0.02 -26.67
N ARG A 28 6.87 -0.04 -25.70
CA ARG A 28 6.02 1.13 -25.36
C ARG A 28 6.72 2.16 -24.45
N ARG A 29 7.86 1.81 -23.86
CA ARG A 29 8.57 2.63 -22.85
C ARG A 29 9.92 3.06 -23.39
N GLN A 30 9.91 3.95 -24.36
CA GLN A 30 11.12 4.41 -25.07
C GLN A 30 11.72 5.68 -24.47
N VAL A 31 11.03 6.31 -23.51
CA VAL A 31 11.48 7.54 -22.87
C VAL A 31 12.23 7.19 -21.58
N LYS A 32 13.36 7.86 -21.36
CA LYS A 32 14.06 7.79 -20.06
C LYS A 32 13.42 8.76 -19.09
N LEU A 33 13.06 8.29 -17.92
CA LEU A 33 12.52 9.10 -16.84
C LEU A 33 13.52 9.19 -15.69
N SER A 34 13.51 10.32 -14.99
CA SER A 34 14.11 10.42 -13.67
C SER A 34 13.26 9.69 -12.64
N LEU A 35 13.84 9.40 -11.48
CA LEU A 35 13.09 8.77 -10.40
C LEU A 35 11.91 9.63 -9.93
N ASP A 36 12.11 10.94 -9.83
CA ASP A 36 11.09 11.88 -9.39
C ASP A 36 9.93 11.97 -10.38
N GLU A 37 10.22 11.94 -11.68
CA GLU A 37 9.19 11.87 -12.74
C GLU A 37 8.39 10.56 -12.68
N LEU A 38 9.05 9.44 -12.43
CA LEU A 38 8.37 8.16 -12.27
C LEU A 38 7.47 8.16 -11.03
N VAL A 39 7.95 8.67 -9.90
CA VAL A 39 7.18 8.78 -8.65
C VAL A 39 6.00 9.72 -8.83
N TYR A 40 6.21 10.88 -9.45
CA TYR A 40 5.13 11.80 -9.76
C TYR A 40 4.06 11.16 -10.65
N GLY A 41 4.48 10.51 -11.73
CA GLY A 41 3.56 9.82 -12.64
C GLY A 41 2.75 8.72 -11.94
N ALA A 42 3.42 7.89 -11.14
CA ALA A 42 2.81 6.74 -10.50
C ALA A 42 1.92 7.09 -9.29
N LEU A 43 2.22 8.16 -8.55
CA LEU A 43 1.54 8.49 -7.30
C LEU A 43 0.67 9.75 -7.36
N VAL A 44 0.92 10.64 -8.32
CA VAL A 44 0.20 11.92 -8.42
C VAL A 44 -0.64 12.00 -9.69
N ALA A 45 -0.02 11.77 -10.85
CA ALA A 45 -0.68 12.02 -12.13
C ALA A 45 -1.63 10.88 -12.55
N TYR A 46 -1.29 9.63 -12.29
CA TYR A 46 -2.06 8.48 -12.75
C TYR A 46 -3.19 8.05 -11.80
N PRO A 47 -3.00 7.98 -10.46
CA PRO A 47 -4.01 7.47 -9.56
C PRO A 47 -5.16 8.46 -9.34
N LEU A 48 -6.35 7.91 -9.12
CA LEU A 48 -7.51 8.64 -8.62
C LEU A 48 -7.71 8.25 -7.15
N TYR A 49 -7.66 9.23 -6.27
CA TYR A 49 -7.83 9.03 -4.84
C TYR A 49 -9.27 9.28 -4.41
N MET A 50 -9.78 8.42 -3.52
CA MET A 50 -11.07 8.58 -2.86
C MET A 50 -10.88 8.46 -1.35
N LEU A 51 -11.62 9.26 -0.59
CA LEU A 51 -11.68 9.10 0.86
C LEU A 51 -12.62 7.95 1.25
N PRO A 52 -12.43 7.35 2.44
CA PRO A 52 -13.29 6.26 2.92
C PRO A 52 -14.78 6.62 2.99
N GLN A 53 -15.09 7.92 3.11
CA GLN A 53 -16.47 8.43 3.13
C GLN A 53 -17.15 8.42 1.76
N GLY A 54 -16.42 8.13 0.68
CA GLY A 54 -16.97 7.90 -0.65
C GLY A 54 -17.53 9.13 -1.39
N ILE A 55 -17.15 10.32 -1.00
CA ILE A 55 -17.66 11.57 -1.60
C ILE A 55 -16.66 12.07 -2.65
N GLY A 56 -16.69 11.44 -3.84
CA GLY A 56 -15.93 11.90 -5.00
C GLY A 56 -14.40 11.71 -4.93
N PHE A 57 -13.71 12.18 -5.96
CA PHE A 57 -12.26 12.15 -6.06
C PHE A 57 -11.63 13.32 -5.30
N VAL A 58 -10.49 13.06 -4.69
CA VAL A 58 -9.74 14.05 -3.92
C VAL A 58 -8.33 14.22 -4.47
N GLN A 59 -7.72 15.35 -4.19
CA GLN A 59 -6.32 15.62 -4.52
C GLN A 59 -5.38 14.75 -3.66
N VAL A 60 -4.17 14.51 -4.18
CA VAL A 60 -3.19 13.66 -3.51
C VAL A 60 -2.82 14.17 -2.11
N GLU A 61 -2.77 15.49 -1.92
CA GLU A 61 -2.47 16.13 -0.63
C GLU A 61 -3.54 15.79 0.43
N GLN A 62 -4.80 15.79 0.04
CA GLN A 62 -5.91 15.41 0.93
C GLN A 62 -5.85 13.92 1.29
N ALA A 63 -5.50 13.05 0.33
CA ALA A 63 -5.32 11.64 0.57
C ALA A 63 -4.15 11.38 1.54
N ILE A 64 -3.02 12.07 1.39
CA ILE A 64 -1.88 11.99 2.30
C ILE A 64 -2.27 12.47 3.70
N HIS A 65 -2.99 13.58 3.81
CA HIS A 65 -3.44 14.11 5.10
C HIS A 65 -4.32 13.10 5.85
N GLU A 66 -5.24 12.46 5.16
CA GLU A 66 -6.08 11.42 5.74
C GLU A 66 -5.29 10.19 6.18
N LEU A 67 -4.31 9.76 5.40
CA LEU A 67 -3.41 8.64 5.76
C LEU A 67 -2.58 8.97 7.02
N ILE A 68 -2.07 10.19 7.14
CA ILE A 68 -1.35 10.63 8.34
C ILE A 68 -2.27 10.58 9.55
N LYS A 69 -3.50 11.08 9.43
CA LYS A 69 -4.51 11.05 10.49
C LYS A 69 -4.86 9.61 10.91
N GLN A 70 -5.06 8.71 9.95
CA GLN A 70 -5.32 7.30 10.23
C GLN A 70 -4.14 6.62 10.92
N ARG A 71 -2.90 6.95 10.52
CA ARG A 71 -1.69 6.43 11.16
C ARG A 71 -1.61 6.83 12.64
N HIS A 72 -1.96 8.06 12.98
CA HIS A 72 -1.99 8.53 14.38
C HIS A 72 -3.11 7.86 15.20
N ASN A 73 -4.21 7.52 14.57
CA ASN A 73 -5.36 6.89 15.22
C ASN A 73 -5.27 5.34 15.24
N GLN A 74 -4.23 4.73 14.67
CA GLN A 74 -4.08 3.28 14.72
C GLN A 74 -3.75 2.80 16.13
N PRO A 75 -4.47 1.79 16.65
CA PRO A 75 -4.16 1.20 17.93
C PRO A 75 -2.77 0.56 17.90
N THR A 76 -2.01 0.74 18.96
CA THR A 76 -0.69 0.13 19.13
C THR A 76 -0.78 -1.38 18.99
N ILE A 77 0.31 -2.04 18.56
CA ILE A 77 0.36 -3.51 18.36
C ILE A 77 -0.12 -4.26 19.60
N SER A 78 0.19 -3.75 20.80
CA SER A 78 -0.31 -4.29 22.07
C SER A 78 -1.83 -4.26 22.20
N GLN A 79 -2.49 -3.20 21.72
CA GLN A 79 -3.95 -3.07 21.73
C GLN A 79 -4.60 -4.01 20.71
N LYS A 80 -3.98 -4.20 19.55
CA LYS A 80 -4.42 -5.21 18.55
C LYS A 80 -4.28 -6.63 19.10
N ALA A 81 -3.18 -6.93 19.80
CA ALA A 81 -2.97 -8.24 20.43
C ALA A 81 -3.99 -8.51 21.54
N LEU A 82 -4.34 -7.51 22.35
CA LEU A 82 -5.40 -7.62 23.36
C LEU A 82 -6.77 -7.85 22.74
N GLY A 83 -7.11 -7.16 21.65
CA GLY A 83 -8.35 -7.36 20.91
C GLY A 83 -8.45 -8.78 20.31
N PHE A 84 -7.35 -9.31 19.77
CA PHE A 84 -7.27 -10.65 19.25
C PHE A 84 -7.43 -11.72 20.34
N SER A 85 -6.78 -11.54 21.49
CA SER A 85 -6.91 -12.45 22.64
C SER A 85 -8.31 -12.44 23.23
N ALA A 86 -8.97 -11.28 23.28
CA ALA A 86 -10.36 -11.16 23.73
C ALA A 86 -11.34 -11.88 22.78
N GLY A 87 -11.15 -11.73 21.48
CA GLY A 87 -11.93 -12.45 20.45
C GLY A 87 -11.76 -13.96 20.51
N LEU A 88 -10.54 -14.46 20.74
CA LEU A 88 -10.25 -15.88 20.94
C LEU A 88 -10.95 -16.42 22.20
N ARG A 89 -10.87 -15.70 23.33
CA ARG A 89 -11.54 -16.08 24.59
C ARG A 89 -13.05 -16.16 24.41
N ALA A 90 -13.66 -15.18 23.74
CA ALA A 90 -15.10 -15.17 23.47
C ALA A 90 -15.54 -16.37 22.60
N ASN A 91 -14.75 -16.73 21.58
CA ASN A 91 -15.02 -17.89 20.74
C ASN A 91 -14.85 -19.20 21.49
N VAL A 92 -13.79 -19.36 22.28
CA VAL A 92 -13.58 -20.59 23.12
C VAL A 92 -14.69 -20.77 24.11
N LEU A 93 -15.18 -19.69 24.77
CA LEU A 93 -16.30 -19.77 25.72
C LEU A 93 -17.61 -20.13 25.00
N ARG A 94 -17.82 -19.65 23.78
CA ARG A 94 -19.00 -19.97 22.94
C ARG A 94 -18.97 -21.45 22.52
N TRP A 95 -17.80 -21.98 22.11
CA TRP A 95 -17.60 -23.37 21.77
C TRP A 95 -17.80 -24.30 22.97
N ARG A 96 -17.27 -23.91 24.13
CA ARG A 96 -17.43 -24.67 25.39
C ARG A 96 -18.89 -24.82 25.80
N LYS A 97 -19.71 -23.76 25.66
CA LYS A 97 -21.17 -23.83 25.91
C LYS A 97 -21.91 -24.73 24.93
N LYS A 98 -21.40 -24.89 23.69
CA LYS A 98 -22.02 -25.70 22.65
C LYS A 98 -21.69 -27.19 22.79
N LEU A 99 -20.52 -27.52 23.35
CA LEU A 99 -20.02 -28.90 23.50
C LEU A 99 -20.35 -29.51 24.88
N TRP A 100 -20.71 -28.70 25.87
CA TRP A 100 -21.05 -29.15 27.21
C TRP A 100 -22.26 -28.37 27.69
N PRO A 101 -23.46 -28.99 27.53
CA PRO A 101 -24.70 -28.37 28.01
C PRO A 101 -24.75 -28.32 29.55
#